data_015869d23b5c3677b1c84f60b10f6fa9
#
_entry.id   015869d23b5c3677b1c84f60b10f6fa9
#
_cell.length_a   1.000
_cell.length_b   1.000
_cell.length_c   1.000
_cell.angle_alpha   90.00
_cell.angle_beta   90.00
_cell.angle_gamma   90.00
#
_symmetry.space_group_name_H-M   'P 1'
#
loop_
_entity.id
_entity.type
_entity.pdbx_description
1 polymer ?
#
loop_
_entity_poly.entity_id
_entity_poly.type
_entity_poly.pdbx_seq_one_letter_code
_entity_poly.pdbx_strand_id
1 'polypeptide(L)'
;FETDLFQPIIKHIEQLVGFSYEGQKEFKIIADHIRAITFALADGAYFDNNGRGYVLRRLLRRSVRFGKNLGLEGPFLYKLVSEVVETMKDAYPYLTEKWAVVETLVLEEEKLFLKTLEAGERRLKELVDESMDGTISGEDAFKLYDTYGFPFELTLEYLNELGFTVSKEEFDKYMNIQKELAKKNSKNKSAMASQKKVLLDFKEDSQFVYGIYRLKTNVLAIFSKDSIVDKVDHDCYIALKRTCCYAES
;
A
#
# COMPACT_ATOMS: atom_id res chain seq x y z
N PHE A 1 -7.13 12.50 17.45
CA PHE A 1 -7.82 11.19 17.56
C PHE A 1 -9.05 11.26 18.47
N GLU A 2 -9.36 12.43 19.00
CA GLU A 2 -10.48 12.68 19.93
C GLU A 2 -11.81 12.93 19.21
N THR A 3 -11.87 12.75 17.89
CA THR A 3 -13.08 12.96 17.10
C THR A 3 -13.92 11.69 17.01
N ASP A 4 -15.19 11.87 16.69
CA ASP A 4 -16.17 10.81 16.40
C ASP A 4 -15.73 9.84 15.27
N LEU A 5 -14.84 10.29 14.40
CA LEU A 5 -14.29 9.48 13.31
C LEU A 5 -13.24 8.45 13.77
N PHE A 6 -12.59 8.66 14.90
CA PHE A 6 -11.55 7.78 15.43
C PHE A 6 -11.94 7.06 16.72
N GLN A 7 -12.78 7.68 17.54
CA GLN A 7 -13.15 7.15 18.84
C GLN A 7 -13.79 5.74 18.79
N PRO A 8 -14.68 5.39 17.84
CA PRO A 8 -15.18 4.03 17.72
C PRO A 8 -14.06 2.99 17.49
N ILE A 9 -13.11 3.31 16.60
CA ILE A 9 -11.98 2.44 16.30
C ILE A 9 -11.08 2.29 17.53
N ILE A 10 -10.77 3.39 18.23
CA ILE A 10 -9.95 3.37 19.44
C ILE A 10 -10.63 2.53 20.52
N LYS A 11 -11.94 2.70 20.76
CA LYS A 11 -12.70 1.89 21.72
C LYS A 11 -12.69 0.41 21.38
N HIS A 12 -12.76 0.05 20.12
CA HIS A 12 -12.65 -1.35 19.72
C HIS A 12 -11.24 -1.90 20.00
N ILE A 13 -10.19 -1.11 19.77
CA ILE A 13 -8.82 -1.50 20.13
C ILE A 13 -8.71 -1.69 21.65
N GLU A 14 -9.27 -0.78 22.49
CA GLU A 14 -9.33 -0.95 23.95
C GLU A 14 -9.96 -2.28 24.36
N GLN A 15 -11.07 -2.66 23.73
CA GLN A 15 -11.74 -3.94 23.99
C GLN A 15 -10.85 -5.14 23.64
N LEU A 16 -10.08 -5.04 22.56
CA LEU A 16 -9.17 -6.11 22.11
C LEU A 16 -7.96 -6.26 23.03
N VAL A 17 -7.40 -5.15 23.52
CA VAL A 17 -6.19 -5.14 24.37
C VAL A 17 -6.51 -5.27 25.87
N GLY A 18 -7.74 -4.94 26.28
CA GLY A 18 -8.19 -5.04 27.67
C GLY A 18 -7.77 -3.88 28.58
N PHE A 19 -7.30 -2.75 28.03
CA PHE A 19 -6.98 -1.53 28.77
C PHE A 19 -7.31 -0.26 28.00
N SER A 20 -7.42 0.87 28.70
CA SER A 20 -7.86 2.14 28.15
C SER A 20 -6.77 2.88 27.40
N TYR A 21 -7.18 3.63 26.37
CA TYR A 21 -6.36 4.58 25.65
C TYR A 21 -6.07 5.83 26.49
N GLU A 22 -4.80 6.10 26.72
CA GLU A 22 -4.30 7.28 27.46
C GLU A 22 -3.36 8.14 26.59
N GLY A 23 -3.51 8.07 25.27
CA GLY A 23 -2.68 8.83 24.34
C GLY A 23 -1.54 8.06 23.69
N GLN A 24 -1.47 6.74 23.87
CA GLN A 24 -0.42 5.89 23.30
C GLN A 24 -0.39 5.99 21.77
N LYS A 25 0.83 6.07 21.21
CA LYS A 25 1.04 6.20 19.77
C LYS A 25 0.51 5.00 18.98
N GLU A 26 0.55 3.81 19.58
CA GLU A 26 0.13 2.55 18.98
C GLU A 26 -1.35 2.59 18.56
N PHE A 27 -2.22 3.04 19.46
CA PHE A 27 -3.66 3.19 19.16
C PHE A 27 -3.90 4.16 17.99
N LYS A 28 -3.19 5.31 18.01
CA LYS A 28 -3.32 6.32 16.96
C LYS A 28 -2.90 5.77 15.60
N ILE A 29 -1.77 5.06 15.56
CA ILE A 29 -1.22 4.47 14.33
C ILE A 29 -2.17 3.41 13.79
N ILE A 30 -2.65 2.50 14.64
CA ILE A 30 -3.57 1.44 14.21
C ILE A 30 -4.88 2.06 13.68
N ALA A 31 -5.47 3.01 14.41
CA ALA A 31 -6.73 3.65 14.01
C ALA A 31 -6.62 4.44 12.70
N ASP A 32 -5.54 5.18 12.51
CA ASP A 32 -5.27 5.93 11.27
C ASP A 32 -5.06 4.99 10.09
N HIS A 33 -4.22 3.98 10.27
CA HIS A 33 -3.83 3.10 9.19
C HIS A 33 -4.97 2.18 8.74
N ILE A 34 -5.75 1.61 9.67
CA ILE A 34 -6.87 0.76 9.27
C ILE A 34 -7.93 1.54 8.49
N ARG A 35 -8.18 2.80 8.87
CA ARG A 35 -9.08 3.67 8.12
C ARG A 35 -8.57 3.89 6.69
N ALA A 36 -7.29 4.25 6.52
CA ALA A 36 -6.69 4.43 5.21
C ALA A 36 -6.72 3.16 4.36
N ILE A 37 -6.39 2.00 4.94
CA ILE A 37 -6.42 0.69 4.29
C ILE A 37 -7.83 0.34 3.83
N THR A 38 -8.85 0.51 4.69
CA THR A 38 -10.23 0.18 4.39
C THR A 38 -10.75 0.95 3.18
N PHE A 39 -10.54 2.27 3.14
CA PHE A 39 -10.95 3.10 2.00
C PHE A 39 -10.22 2.72 0.73
N ALA A 40 -8.90 2.59 0.78
CA ALA A 40 -8.12 2.27 -0.41
C ALA A 40 -8.48 0.92 -1.02
N LEU A 41 -8.70 -0.12 -0.19
CA LEU A 41 -9.12 -1.43 -0.67
C LEU A 41 -10.56 -1.40 -1.22
N ALA A 42 -11.46 -0.65 -0.58
CA ALA A 42 -12.83 -0.48 -1.08
C ALA A 42 -12.87 0.24 -2.44
N ASP A 43 -11.93 1.16 -2.68
CA ASP A 43 -11.75 1.87 -3.95
C ASP A 43 -11.01 1.04 -5.01
N GLY A 44 -10.71 -0.24 -4.73
CA GLY A 44 -10.14 -1.17 -5.69
C GLY A 44 -8.61 -1.25 -5.69
N ALA A 45 -7.94 -0.63 -4.71
CA ALA A 45 -6.52 -0.90 -4.51
C ALA A 45 -6.31 -2.33 -3.98
N TYR A 46 -5.10 -2.84 -4.08
CA TYR A 46 -4.73 -4.17 -3.59
C TYR A 46 -3.34 -4.13 -2.96
N PHE A 47 -3.03 -5.11 -2.12
CA PHE A 47 -1.70 -5.26 -1.54
C PHE A 47 -0.72 -5.78 -2.59
N ASP A 48 0.43 -5.11 -2.73
CA ASP A 48 1.47 -5.48 -3.68
C ASP A 48 2.86 -5.24 -3.07
N ASN A 49 3.88 -5.73 -3.75
CA ASN A 49 5.29 -5.50 -3.42
C ASN A 49 5.84 -4.19 -4.01
N ASN A 50 5.08 -3.53 -4.87
CA ASN A 50 5.50 -2.33 -5.58
C ASN A 50 4.40 -1.25 -5.59
N GLY A 51 4.82 -0.01 -5.89
CA GLY A 51 3.90 1.09 -6.13
C GLY A 51 2.95 1.39 -4.96
N ARG A 52 1.69 1.68 -5.29
CA ARG A 52 0.65 2.04 -4.31
C ARG A 52 0.29 0.88 -3.38
N GLY A 53 0.26 -0.33 -3.90
CA GLY A 53 -0.04 -1.53 -3.11
C GLY A 53 1.02 -1.82 -2.04
N TYR A 54 2.29 -1.49 -2.30
CA TYR A 54 3.35 -1.55 -1.31
C TYR A 54 3.11 -0.61 -0.13
N VAL A 55 2.60 0.61 -0.39
CA VAL A 55 2.27 1.56 0.68
C VAL A 55 1.20 0.98 1.62
N LEU A 56 0.13 0.38 1.06
CA LEU A 56 -0.92 -0.26 1.85
C LEU A 56 -0.37 -1.43 2.67
N ARG A 57 0.46 -2.27 2.06
CA ARG A 57 1.13 -3.37 2.75
C ARG A 57 2.00 -2.89 3.90
N ARG A 58 2.72 -1.79 3.73
CA ARG A 58 3.53 -1.16 4.78
C ARG A 58 2.68 -0.64 5.94
N LEU A 59 1.55 0.03 5.66
CA LEU A 59 0.61 0.49 6.69
C LEU A 59 0.05 -0.67 7.51
N LEU A 60 -0.38 -1.76 6.85
CA LEU A 60 -0.87 -2.96 7.51
C LEU A 60 0.20 -3.56 8.43
N ARG A 61 1.40 -3.81 7.91
CA ARG A 61 2.49 -4.43 8.66
C ARG A 61 2.91 -3.60 9.86
N ARG A 62 2.92 -2.28 9.71
CA ARG A 62 3.17 -1.36 10.81
C ARG A 62 2.09 -1.46 11.88
N SER A 63 0.82 -1.51 11.50
CA SER A 63 -0.29 -1.68 12.45
C SER A 63 -0.23 -3.01 13.19
N VAL A 64 0.09 -4.10 12.51
CA VAL A 64 0.25 -5.44 13.14
C VAL A 64 1.37 -5.43 14.17
N ARG A 65 2.51 -4.82 13.85
CA ARG A 65 3.60 -4.65 14.83
C ARG A 65 3.16 -3.90 16.07
N PHE A 66 2.47 -2.75 15.90
CA PHE A 66 2.01 -1.97 17.04
C PHE A 66 0.92 -2.68 17.83
N GLY A 67 0.07 -3.49 17.19
CA GLY A 67 -0.85 -4.39 17.89
C GLY A 67 -0.12 -5.40 18.77
N LYS A 68 0.97 -5.98 18.26
CA LYS A 68 1.82 -6.88 19.05
C LYS A 68 2.46 -6.18 20.23
N ASN A 69 2.91 -4.92 20.08
CA ASN A 69 3.43 -4.12 21.20
C ASN A 69 2.36 -3.86 22.27
N LEU A 70 1.08 -3.81 21.91
CA LEU A 70 -0.06 -3.71 22.83
C LEU A 70 -0.47 -5.07 23.44
N GLY A 71 0.24 -6.16 23.12
CA GLY A 71 -0.03 -7.51 23.62
C GLY A 71 -1.08 -8.30 22.80
N LEU A 72 -1.46 -7.83 21.61
CA LEU A 72 -2.37 -8.58 20.75
C LEU A 72 -1.66 -9.77 20.10
N GLU A 73 -2.26 -10.94 20.23
CA GLU A 73 -1.81 -12.17 19.59
C GLU A 73 -2.71 -12.55 18.41
N GLY A 74 -2.09 -12.98 17.32
CA GLY A 74 -2.81 -13.38 16.11
C GLY A 74 -3.43 -12.21 15.35
N PRO A 75 -4.29 -12.50 14.33
CA PRO A 75 -4.93 -11.50 13.51
C PRO A 75 -5.99 -10.72 14.30
N PHE A 76 -5.94 -9.40 14.23
CA PHE A 76 -6.88 -8.51 14.90
C PHE A 76 -7.34 -7.35 14.03
N LEU A 77 -6.47 -6.88 13.10
CA LEU A 77 -6.68 -5.65 12.35
C LEU A 77 -7.94 -5.73 11.48
N TYR A 78 -8.23 -6.91 10.90
CA TYR A 78 -9.43 -7.14 10.09
C TYR A 78 -10.73 -6.87 10.86
N LYS A 79 -10.75 -7.10 12.19
CA LYS A 79 -11.93 -6.83 13.03
C LYS A 79 -12.28 -5.34 13.09
N LEU A 80 -11.29 -4.48 12.94
CA LEU A 80 -11.48 -3.02 12.98
C LEU A 80 -12.07 -2.46 11.68
N VAL A 81 -12.10 -3.24 10.60
CA VAL A 81 -12.73 -2.84 9.33
C VAL A 81 -14.21 -2.51 9.54
N SER A 82 -14.92 -3.28 10.36
CA SER A 82 -16.32 -3.05 10.72
C SER A 82 -16.56 -1.65 11.29
N GLU A 83 -15.68 -1.22 12.21
CA GLU A 83 -15.82 0.10 12.86
C GLU A 83 -15.62 1.25 11.88
N VAL A 84 -14.70 1.08 10.92
CA VAL A 84 -14.50 2.07 9.86
C VAL A 84 -15.74 2.15 8.97
N VAL A 85 -16.29 1.01 8.56
CA VAL A 85 -17.50 0.96 7.72
C VAL A 85 -18.69 1.58 8.46
N GLU A 86 -18.96 1.16 9.69
CA GLU A 86 -20.08 1.67 10.49
C GLU A 86 -19.98 3.19 10.73
N THR A 87 -18.78 3.69 11.01
CA THR A 87 -18.54 5.12 11.24
C THR A 87 -18.74 5.95 9.96
N MET A 88 -18.47 5.36 8.80
CA MET A 88 -18.38 6.10 7.53
C MET A 88 -19.55 5.83 6.56
N LYS A 89 -20.39 4.83 6.82
CA LYS A 89 -21.44 4.37 5.87
C LYS A 89 -22.42 5.45 5.43
N ASP A 90 -22.75 6.42 6.29
CA ASP A 90 -23.70 7.46 5.94
C ASP A 90 -23.13 8.43 4.88
N ALA A 91 -21.84 8.73 4.96
CA ALA A 91 -21.13 9.56 3.99
C ALA A 91 -20.63 8.76 2.77
N TYR A 92 -20.32 7.48 2.98
CA TYR A 92 -19.73 6.57 1.99
C TYR A 92 -20.46 5.22 1.96
N PRO A 93 -21.72 5.16 1.48
CA PRO A 93 -22.57 3.95 1.53
C PRO A 93 -21.98 2.73 0.84
N TYR A 94 -21.15 2.92 -0.18
CA TYR A 94 -20.48 1.85 -0.91
C TYR A 94 -19.54 0.99 -0.05
N LEU A 95 -19.07 1.51 1.08
CA LEU A 95 -18.23 0.76 2.01
C LEU A 95 -18.97 -0.46 2.56
N THR A 96 -20.27 -0.35 2.78
CA THR A 96 -21.11 -1.47 3.26
C THR A 96 -21.11 -2.64 2.27
N GLU A 97 -21.16 -2.34 0.96
CA GLU A 97 -21.13 -3.36 -0.10
C GLU A 97 -19.75 -4.03 -0.20
N LYS A 98 -18.69 -3.31 0.12
CA LYS A 98 -17.31 -3.78 0.03
C LYS A 98 -16.78 -4.40 1.31
N TRP A 99 -17.46 -4.27 2.42
CA TRP A 99 -17.01 -4.67 3.76
C TRP A 99 -16.40 -6.09 3.79
N ALA A 100 -17.18 -7.10 3.41
CA ALA A 100 -16.74 -8.50 3.48
C ALA A 100 -15.47 -8.78 2.65
N VAL A 101 -15.35 -8.12 1.50
CA VAL A 101 -14.16 -8.25 0.63
C VAL A 101 -12.96 -7.61 1.29
N VAL A 102 -13.11 -6.38 1.81
CA VAL A 102 -12.02 -5.65 2.49
C VAL A 102 -11.55 -6.40 3.73
N GLU A 103 -12.49 -6.87 4.56
CA GLU A 103 -12.17 -7.65 5.76
C GLU A 103 -11.38 -8.92 5.43
N THR A 104 -11.77 -9.64 4.37
CA THR A 104 -11.05 -10.83 3.90
C THR A 104 -9.64 -10.49 3.42
N LEU A 105 -9.47 -9.44 2.61
CA LEU A 105 -8.16 -9.00 2.11
C LEU A 105 -7.22 -8.60 3.25
N VAL A 106 -7.72 -7.87 4.24
CA VAL A 106 -6.94 -7.48 5.42
C VAL A 106 -6.53 -8.72 6.21
N LEU A 107 -7.47 -9.64 6.48
CA LEU A 107 -7.20 -10.87 7.23
C LEU A 107 -6.14 -11.75 6.56
N GLU A 108 -6.21 -11.91 5.23
CA GLU A 108 -5.26 -12.73 4.47
C GLU A 108 -3.85 -12.14 4.49
N GLU A 109 -3.71 -10.83 4.25
CA GLU A 109 -2.40 -10.15 4.30
C GLU A 109 -1.83 -10.14 5.72
N GLU A 110 -2.68 -9.92 6.74
CA GLU A 110 -2.28 -9.97 8.15
C GLU A 110 -1.76 -11.35 8.56
N LYS A 111 -2.48 -12.43 8.20
CA LYS A 111 -2.03 -13.82 8.42
C LYS A 111 -0.72 -14.12 7.70
N LEU A 112 -0.57 -13.63 6.48
CA LEU A 112 0.66 -13.82 5.71
C LEU A 112 1.85 -13.16 6.39
N PHE A 113 1.67 -11.94 6.87
CA PHE A 113 2.73 -11.20 7.56
C PHE A 113 3.08 -11.82 8.92
N LEU A 114 2.10 -12.22 9.70
CA LEU A 114 2.33 -12.86 11.01
C LEU A 114 3.20 -14.11 10.91
N LYS A 115 3.06 -14.90 9.83
CA LYS A 115 3.91 -16.08 9.59
C LYS A 115 5.41 -15.74 9.45
N THR A 116 5.72 -14.56 8.91
CA THR A 116 7.11 -14.14 8.67
C THR A 116 7.62 -13.21 9.76
N LEU A 117 6.73 -12.55 10.51
CA LEU A 117 7.07 -11.56 11.53
C LEU A 117 7.97 -12.13 12.62
N GLU A 118 7.60 -13.27 13.21
CA GLU A 118 8.38 -13.91 14.28
C GLU A 118 9.78 -14.33 13.82
N ALA A 119 9.86 -14.89 12.61
CA ALA A 119 11.13 -15.28 12.02
C ALA A 119 12.02 -14.06 11.73
N GLY A 120 11.42 -12.98 11.24
CA GLY A 120 12.12 -11.72 10.98
C GLY A 120 12.58 -11.03 12.25
N GLU A 121 11.76 -10.97 13.30
CA GLU A 121 12.13 -10.43 14.61
C GLU A 121 13.28 -11.22 15.24
N ARG A 122 13.22 -12.55 15.16
CA ARG A 122 14.33 -13.39 15.64
C ARG A 122 15.62 -13.11 14.89
N ARG A 123 15.57 -13.03 13.56
CA ARG A 123 16.76 -12.71 12.75
C ARG A 123 17.31 -11.32 13.05
N LEU A 124 16.42 -10.32 13.21
CA LEU A 124 16.83 -8.97 13.59
C LEU A 124 17.54 -8.96 14.95
N LYS A 125 17.01 -9.70 15.92
CA LYS A 125 17.63 -9.82 17.25
C LYS A 125 19.01 -10.46 17.14
N GLU A 126 19.19 -11.56 16.37
CA GLU A 126 20.48 -12.17 16.11
C GLU A 126 21.48 -11.15 15.53
N LEU A 127 21.07 -10.35 14.53
CA LEU A 127 21.91 -9.31 13.92
C LEU A 127 22.32 -8.22 14.92
N VAL A 128 21.40 -7.83 15.80
CA VAL A 128 21.69 -6.87 16.88
C VAL A 128 22.70 -7.46 17.88
N ASP A 129 22.53 -8.72 18.28
CA ASP A 129 23.42 -9.40 19.22
C ASP A 129 24.84 -9.66 18.61
N GLU A 130 24.92 -9.86 17.28
CA GLU A 130 26.17 -10.04 16.52
C GLU A 130 26.92 -8.72 16.26
N SER A 131 26.23 -7.58 16.27
CA SER A 131 26.81 -6.28 15.96
C SER A 131 27.59 -5.70 17.13
N MET A 132 28.86 -5.36 16.92
CA MET A 132 29.73 -4.77 17.94
C MET A 132 29.77 -3.24 17.91
N ASP A 133 29.32 -2.63 16.81
CA ASP A 133 29.43 -1.18 16.58
C ASP A 133 28.09 -0.44 16.58
N GLY A 134 26.99 -1.15 16.87
CA GLY A 134 25.65 -0.55 16.87
C GLY A 134 25.11 -0.29 15.45
N THR A 135 25.70 -0.95 14.43
CA THR A 135 25.30 -0.76 13.03
C THR A 135 24.92 -2.10 12.40
N ILE A 136 23.80 -2.12 11.68
CA ILE A 136 23.39 -3.27 10.85
C ILE A 136 23.66 -2.94 9.38
N SER A 137 24.19 -3.91 8.64
CA SER A 137 24.50 -3.73 7.22
C SER A 137 23.26 -3.53 6.37
N GLY A 138 23.36 -2.73 5.29
CA GLY A 138 22.25 -2.60 4.34
C GLY A 138 21.92 -3.90 3.62
N GLU A 139 22.89 -4.82 3.52
CA GLU A 139 22.66 -6.17 2.99
C GLU A 139 21.75 -6.99 3.89
N ASP A 140 21.98 -6.98 5.20
CA ASP A 140 21.17 -7.72 6.16
C ASP A 140 19.77 -7.12 6.27
N ALA A 141 19.65 -5.79 6.25
CA ALA A 141 18.36 -5.10 6.14
C ALA A 141 17.62 -5.49 4.84
N PHE A 142 18.33 -5.65 3.73
CA PHE A 142 17.74 -6.12 2.48
C PHE A 142 17.30 -7.59 2.59
N LYS A 143 18.03 -8.46 3.25
CA LYS A 143 17.63 -9.85 3.51
C LYS A 143 16.36 -9.91 4.38
N LEU A 144 16.25 -9.04 5.39
CA LEU A 144 15.03 -8.91 6.19
C LEU A 144 13.83 -8.51 5.33
N TYR A 145 14.02 -7.59 4.39
CA TYR A 145 12.98 -7.17 3.44
C TYR A 145 12.60 -8.29 2.48
N ASP A 146 13.56 -8.90 1.81
CA ASP A 146 13.35 -9.86 0.72
C ASP A 146 12.83 -11.21 1.23
N THR A 147 13.37 -11.72 2.34
CA THR A 147 13.07 -13.05 2.86
C THR A 147 11.91 -13.04 3.85
N TYR A 148 11.89 -12.06 4.76
CA TYR A 148 10.91 -12.01 5.85
C TYR A 148 9.80 -10.98 5.61
N GLY A 149 9.88 -10.23 4.51
CA GLY A 149 8.88 -9.21 4.20
C GLY A 149 8.86 -8.04 5.19
N PHE A 150 9.98 -7.74 5.85
CA PHE A 150 10.15 -6.57 6.71
C PHE A 150 10.38 -5.34 5.84
N PRO A 151 9.46 -4.38 5.74
CA PRO A 151 9.76 -3.11 5.10
C PRO A 151 10.98 -2.45 5.74
N PHE A 152 11.80 -1.78 4.96
CA PHE A 152 12.99 -1.10 5.48
C PHE A 152 12.66 -0.14 6.62
N GLU A 153 11.55 0.58 6.49
CA GLU A 153 11.08 1.51 7.51
C GLU A 153 10.71 0.81 8.84
N LEU A 154 10.20 -0.41 8.75
CA LEU A 154 9.93 -1.23 9.93
C LEU A 154 11.22 -1.69 10.60
N THR A 155 12.19 -2.15 9.82
CA THR A 155 13.54 -2.49 10.30
C THR A 155 14.18 -1.27 10.98
N LEU A 156 14.08 -0.09 10.36
CA LEU A 156 14.62 1.16 10.91
C LEU A 156 13.96 1.53 12.24
N GLU A 157 12.62 1.38 12.37
CA GLU A 157 11.91 1.64 13.63
C GLU A 157 12.40 0.71 14.77
N TYR A 158 12.55 -0.59 14.49
CA TYR A 158 13.08 -1.54 15.47
C TYR A 158 14.51 -1.20 15.92
N LEU A 159 15.38 -0.91 14.95
CA LEU A 159 16.77 -0.60 15.21
C LEU A 159 16.91 0.71 16.02
N ASN A 160 16.14 1.74 15.67
CA ASN A 160 16.13 3.01 16.41
C ASN A 160 15.66 2.83 17.86
N GLU A 161 14.68 1.97 18.13
CA GLU A 161 14.23 1.67 19.50
C GLU A 161 15.33 0.98 20.34
N LEU A 162 16.23 0.25 19.68
CA LEU A 162 17.37 -0.43 20.31
C LEU A 162 18.67 0.40 20.29
N GLY A 163 18.64 1.61 19.72
CA GLY A 163 19.82 2.48 19.60
C GLY A 163 20.79 2.07 18.48
N PHE A 164 20.32 1.26 17.52
CA PHE A 164 21.10 0.81 16.37
C PHE A 164 20.80 1.65 15.13
N THR A 165 21.72 1.62 14.17
CA THR A 165 21.60 2.31 12.88
C THR A 165 21.71 1.34 11.71
N VAL A 166 21.18 1.77 10.54
CA VAL A 166 21.29 1.02 9.28
C VAL A 166 21.40 2.01 8.11
N SER A 167 22.27 1.73 7.14
CA SER A 167 22.43 2.59 5.97
C SER A 167 21.34 2.34 4.94
N LYS A 168 20.56 3.40 4.66
CA LYS A 168 19.55 3.36 3.60
C LYS A 168 20.20 3.30 2.22
N GLU A 169 21.29 4.00 2.01
CA GLU A 169 22.01 4.03 0.74
C GLU A 169 22.53 2.62 0.36
N GLU A 170 23.00 1.90 1.35
CA GLU A 170 23.47 0.52 1.15
C GLU A 170 22.29 -0.43 0.87
N PHE A 171 21.21 -0.33 1.62
CA PHE A 171 19.97 -1.06 1.35
C PHE A 171 19.45 -0.81 -0.07
N ASP A 172 19.40 0.46 -0.51
CA ASP A 172 18.93 0.85 -1.83
C ASP A 172 19.81 0.28 -2.97
N LYS A 173 21.12 0.07 -2.74
CA LYS A 173 22.00 -0.63 -3.70
C LYS A 173 21.53 -2.07 -3.93
N TYR A 174 21.28 -2.83 -2.86
CA TYR A 174 20.81 -4.22 -2.97
C TYR A 174 19.42 -4.31 -3.60
N MET A 175 18.52 -3.38 -3.25
CA MET A 175 17.21 -3.25 -3.89
C MET A 175 17.31 -3.02 -5.40
N ASN A 176 18.24 -2.17 -5.84
CA ASN A 176 18.43 -1.89 -7.27
C ASN A 176 19.03 -3.09 -8.01
N ILE A 177 19.98 -3.80 -7.41
CA ILE A 177 20.54 -5.04 -7.96
C ILE A 177 19.41 -6.07 -8.19
N GLN A 178 18.54 -6.28 -7.21
CA GLN A 178 17.42 -7.20 -7.33
C GLN A 178 16.42 -6.76 -8.41
N LYS A 179 16.09 -5.46 -8.48
CA LYS A 179 15.22 -4.93 -9.53
C LYS A 179 15.77 -5.14 -10.93
N GLU A 180 17.09 -4.99 -11.11
CA GLU A 180 17.75 -5.25 -12.38
C GLU A 180 17.74 -6.74 -12.73
N LEU A 181 18.00 -7.62 -11.77
CA LEU A 181 17.92 -9.08 -11.97
C LEU A 181 16.48 -9.50 -12.33
N ALA A 182 15.48 -8.97 -11.63
CA ALA A 182 14.06 -9.21 -11.93
C ALA A 182 13.69 -8.71 -13.34
N LYS A 183 14.17 -7.53 -13.77
CA LYS A 183 13.95 -7.01 -15.13
C LYS A 183 14.64 -7.89 -16.18
N LYS A 184 15.83 -8.39 -15.93
CA LYS A 184 16.52 -9.31 -16.85
C LYS A 184 15.76 -10.64 -17.00
N ASN A 185 15.21 -11.14 -15.90
CA ASN A 185 14.43 -12.38 -15.90
C ASN A 185 13.00 -12.19 -16.46
N SER A 186 12.42 -10.98 -16.36
CA SER A 186 11.08 -10.67 -16.86
C SER A 186 11.04 -10.27 -18.34
N LYS A 187 12.20 -10.06 -19.01
CA LYS A 187 12.24 -9.81 -20.46
C LYS A 187 11.62 -10.95 -21.29
N ASN A 188 11.36 -12.10 -20.68
CA ASN A 188 10.61 -13.20 -21.28
C ASN A 188 9.09 -13.21 -20.95
N LYS A 189 8.57 -12.24 -20.18
CA LYS A 189 7.14 -12.12 -19.82
C LYS A 189 6.62 -10.69 -19.93
N SER A 190 6.99 -10.01 -21.02
CA SER A 190 6.49 -8.68 -21.31
C SER A 190 5.10 -8.74 -21.95
N ALA A 191 4.07 -9.01 -21.14
CA ALA A 191 2.68 -8.83 -21.53
C ALA A 191 2.05 -7.52 -20.99
N MET A 192 2.80 -6.70 -20.24
CA MET A 192 2.27 -5.45 -19.64
C MET A 192 2.95 -4.16 -20.11
N ALA A 193 3.79 -4.20 -21.11
CA ALA A 193 4.51 -3.02 -21.61
C ALA A 193 4.39 -2.84 -23.12
N SER A 194 3.29 -3.27 -23.74
CA SER A 194 2.98 -2.76 -25.06
C SER A 194 1.93 -1.66 -24.94
N GLN A 195 2.31 -0.53 -24.36
CA GLN A 195 1.64 0.70 -24.79
C GLN A 195 1.81 0.72 -26.30
N LYS A 196 0.66 0.65 -26.99
CA LYS A 196 0.64 0.54 -28.44
C LYS A 196 1.50 1.66 -29.01
N LYS A 197 2.41 1.32 -29.90
CA LYS A 197 3.36 2.28 -30.50
C LYS A 197 2.65 3.52 -31.04
N VAL A 198 1.44 3.37 -31.56
CA VAL A 198 0.57 4.44 -32.07
C VAL A 198 0.20 5.46 -30.96
N LEU A 199 0.01 5.03 -29.70
CA LEU A 199 -0.25 5.93 -28.57
C LEU A 199 1.00 6.68 -28.15
N LEU A 200 2.17 6.04 -28.23
CA LEU A 200 3.46 6.67 -27.88
C LEU A 200 3.94 7.67 -28.95
N ASP A 201 3.59 7.42 -30.21
CA ASP A 201 3.94 8.28 -31.34
C ASP A 201 3.01 9.50 -31.47
N PHE A 202 1.86 9.50 -30.78
CA PHE A 202 0.92 10.62 -30.78
C PHE A 202 1.44 11.76 -29.88
N LYS A 203 1.74 12.92 -30.49
CA LYS A 203 2.45 14.05 -29.87
C LYS A 203 1.57 15.30 -29.62
N GLU A 204 0.27 15.22 -29.85
CA GLU A 204 -0.60 16.36 -29.58
C GLU A 204 -0.91 16.50 -28.08
N ASP A 205 -0.86 17.74 -27.60
CA ASP A 205 -1.11 18.05 -26.18
C ASP A 205 -2.61 18.06 -25.87
N SER A 206 -2.97 17.38 -24.78
CA SER A 206 -4.28 17.41 -24.17
C SER A 206 -4.25 18.21 -22.88
N GLN A 207 -5.14 19.19 -22.74
CA GLN A 207 -5.23 20.02 -21.54
C GLN A 207 -6.24 19.45 -20.56
N PHE A 208 -5.81 19.13 -19.34
CA PHE A 208 -6.72 18.78 -18.24
C PHE A 208 -7.33 20.06 -17.62
N VAL A 209 -8.64 20.05 -17.39
CA VAL A 209 -9.38 21.19 -16.83
C VAL A 209 -9.98 20.79 -15.50
N TYR A 210 -9.48 21.39 -14.42
CA TYR A 210 -9.91 21.12 -13.05
C TYR A 210 -11.23 21.85 -12.72
N GLY A 211 -11.99 21.29 -11.76
CA GLY A 211 -13.13 21.95 -11.13
C GLY A 211 -14.41 21.97 -11.97
N ILE A 212 -14.47 21.29 -13.09
CA ILE A 212 -15.67 21.14 -13.92
C ILE A 212 -15.97 19.68 -14.23
N TYR A 213 -17.24 19.34 -14.32
CA TYR A 213 -17.71 17.97 -14.59
C TYR A 213 -18.31 17.79 -15.99
N ARG A 214 -18.44 18.88 -16.76
CA ARG A 214 -18.96 18.88 -18.14
C ARG A 214 -18.14 19.84 -18.98
N LEU A 215 -17.61 19.35 -20.10
CA LEU A 215 -16.73 20.10 -20.97
C LEU A 215 -17.06 19.80 -22.42
N LYS A 216 -17.28 20.85 -23.23
CA LYS A 216 -17.27 20.72 -24.70
C LYS A 216 -15.83 20.72 -25.18
N THR A 217 -15.46 19.74 -25.95
CA THR A 217 -14.08 19.56 -26.43
C THR A 217 -14.09 18.96 -27.83
N ASN A 218 -12.94 18.97 -28.49
CA ASN A 218 -12.72 18.35 -29.79
C ASN A 218 -11.98 17.03 -29.60
N VAL A 219 -12.35 16.02 -30.37
CA VAL A 219 -11.60 14.78 -30.48
C VAL A 219 -10.38 15.06 -31.38
N LEU A 220 -9.19 14.74 -30.88
CA LEU A 220 -7.94 14.85 -31.64
C LEU A 220 -7.64 13.56 -32.41
N ALA A 221 -7.89 12.41 -31.78
CA ALA A 221 -7.70 11.11 -32.41
C ALA A 221 -8.57 10.04 -31.74
N ILE A 222 -8.94 9.03 -32.50
CA ILE A 222 -9.56 7.79 -32.01
C ILE A 222 -8.60 6.65 -32.32
N PHE A 223 -8.20 5.91 -31.30
CA PHE A 223 -7.27 4.79 -31.44
C PHE A 223 -8.03 3.48 -31.34
N SER A 224 -7.95 2.68 -32.37
CA SER A 224 -8.50 1.32 -32.39
C SER A 224 -7.38 0.34 -32.77
N LYS A 225 -7.16 -0.65 -31.90
CA LYS A 225 -6.03 -1.61 -32.04
C LYS A 225 -4.70 -0.87 -32.20
N ASP A 226 -4.10 -0.86 -33.38
CA ASP A 226 -2.79 -0.29 -33.68
C ASP A 226 -2.84 0.85 -34.71
N SER A 227 -4.00 1.48 -34.92
CA SER A 227 -4.20 2.56 -35.86
C SER A 227 -5.10 3.68 -35.34
N ILE A 228 -4.94 4.88 -35.91
CA ILE A 228 -5.87 5.99 -35.74
C ILE A 228 -6.98 5.81 -36.80
N VAL A 229 -8.23 5.96 -36.36
CA VAL A 229 -9.43 5.76 -37.16
C VAL A 229 -10.40 6.91 -37.01
N ASP A 230 -11.25 7.14 -38.00
CA ASP A 230 -12.27 8.20 -37.99
C ASP A 230 -13.56 7.77 -37.29
N LYS A 231 -13.84 6.49 -37.26
CA LYS A 231 -15.05 5.89 -36.66
C LYS A 231 -14.73 4.51 -36.08
N VAL A 232 -15.44 4.16 -35.03
CA VAL A 232 -15.32 2.86 -34.37
C VAL A 232 -16.66 2.49 -33.73
N ASP A 233 -16.97 1.20 -33.66
CA ASP A 233 -18.21 0.61 -33.12
C ASP A 233 -17.95 -0.32 -31.91
N HIS A 234 -16.74 -0.27 -31.38
CA HIS A 234 -16.27 -1.07 -30.25
C HIS A 234 -15.42 -0.21 -29.32
N ASP A 235 -14.97 -0.76 -28.19
CA ASP A 235 -14.13 -0.07 -27.21
C ASP A 235 -12.85 0.47 -27.86
N CYS A 236 -12.54 1.73 -27.56
CA CYS A 236 -11.41 2.45 -28.14
C CYS A 236 -10.81 3.47 -27.16
N TYR A 237 -9.62 3.97 -27.48
CA TYR A 237 -9.04 5.12 -26.78
C TYR A 237 -9.30 6.39 -27.59
N ILE A 238 -9.60 7.48 -26.88
CA ILE A 238 -9.89 8.78 -27.50
C ILE A 238 -8.96 9.84 -26.91
N ALA A 239 -8.22 10.53 -27.76
CA ALA A 239 -7.50 11.74 -27.37
C ALA A 239 -8.40 12.96 -27.53
N LEU A 240 -8.51 13.76 -26.49
CA LEU A 240 -9.33 14.97 -26.45
C LEU A 240 -8.44 16.21 -26.32
N LYS A 241 -8.77 17.30 -27.02
CA LYS A 241 -8.03 18.56 -26.92
C LYS A 241 -8.06 19.12 -25.49
N ARG A 242 -9.20 18.97 -24.80
CA ARG A 242 -9.39 19.32 -23.40
C ARG A 242 -10.21 18.23 -22.73
N THR A 243 -9.87 17.87 -21.50
CA THR A 243 -10.60 16.84 -20.75
C THR A 243 -10.77 17.24 -19.29
N CYS A 244 -11.89 16.85 -18.70
CA CYS A 244 -12.10 16.86 -17.25
C CYS A 244 -12.13 15.43 -16.66
N CYS A 245 -11.88 14.42 -17.49
CA CYS A 245 -11.86 13.01 -17.11
C CYS A 245 -10.41 12.57 -16.91
N TYR A 246 -10.14 11.87 -15.81
CA TYR A 246 -8.85 11.19 -15.63
C TYR A 246 -8.79 9.98 -16.58
N ALA A 247 -7.62 9.76 -17.16
CA ALA A 247 -7.37 8.51 -17.85
C ALA A 247 -7.29 7.38 -16.79
N GLU A 248 -7.80 6.22 -17.17
CA GLU A 248 -7.59 5.00 -16.39
C GLU A 248 -6.09 4.65 -16.39
N SER A 249 -5.53 4.45 -15.21
CA SER A 249 -4.10 4.20 -15.00
C SER A 249 -3.82 2.73 -14.78
#